data_5c3d2f94f5cd4bf92fb72c5bdc6cd1ef
#
_entry.id   5c3d2f94f5cd4bf92fb72c5bdc6cd1ef
#
_cell.length_a   1.000
_cell.length_b   1.000
_cell.length_c   1.000
_cell.angle_alpha   90.00
_cell.angle_beta   90.00
_cell.angle_gamma   90.00
#
_symmetry.space_group_name_H-M   'P 1'
#
loop_
_entity.id
_entity.type
_entity.pdbx_description
1 polymer ?
#
loop_
_entity_poly.entity_id
_entity_poly.type
_entity_poly.pdbx_seq_one_letter_code
_entity_poly.pdbx_strand_id
1 'polypeptide(L)'
;MTAWAPLRHRAYRALWLASFATLTGSWIADSSAAWMMTSLSPSPLMVALVSSAITLPILLMALPAGAVADLFDRRMVLVVTQVWVTLVSLALFAVSLGGRMTAELLLVLIFAHGIGSAIRFPLVAAMTPGLVPREDLPTALALHGVSFNGARVAGPVLAGLLLAWIGGPWVFLVCALISIAVTVAFARGATQQRTSSLPNERFVAAMRLGLQFARQTPAMVAALAHVCGYTFFAVVMQALLPLVARDRLGGDAGTFTLLLSAMGIGAIAGVVALPALRRRLNRDQLLVAFAIAQAVGSAALSQATNPWIAAPAVFAGGLAWTATFNVLNVTAQMALPDWVRARGTAVFIASGMIGATAGGFAWGQVATLASIERAMEISAFASLIAFALLRRRYRLGDLAETDLTPVRLTPEFTAGASIEDDQGPVMVTIEYQIDPARAEEFSAVMADSRRWRLRHGALHWGLYRDIADQGRFIEHFLVDSWLDRLRQIERLTAEDIALRDRKDAFHLGAEAPQMRHLLMEPTERR
;
A
#
# COMPACT_ATOMS: atom_id res chain seq x y z
N MET A 1 -17.18 0.35 -24.59
CA MET A 1 -16.40 1.57 -24.21
C MET A 1 -14.95 1.34 -24.58
N THR A 2 -14.30 2.28 -25.24
CA THR A 2 -12.88 2.14 -25.59
C THR A 2 -12.01 2.37 -24.36
N ALA A 3 -10.98 1.53 -24.15
CA ALA A 3 -10.06 1.61 -23.00
C ALA A 3 -9.39 3.01 -22.83
N TRP A 4 -9.42 3.84 -23.87
CA TRP A 4 -8.81 5.16 -23.93
C TRP A 4 -9.83 6.32 -23.83
N ALA A 5 -11.11 6.02 -23.57
CA ALA A 5 -12.17 7.03 -23.48
C ALA A 5 -11.86 8.19 -22.50
N PRO A 6 -11.30 7.96 -21.28
CA PRO A 6 -11.01 9.04 -20.35
C PRO A 6 -10.02 10.09 -20.87
N LEU A 7 -9.11 9.72 -21.78
CA LEU A 7 -8.14 10.65 -22.36
C LEU A 7 -8.75 11.69 -23.31
N ARG A 8 -10.05 11.58 -23.65
CA ARG A 8 -10.79 12.62 -24.39
C ARG A 8 -10.98 13.88 -23.52
N HIS A 9 -11.04 13.72 -22.20
CA HIS A 9 -11.17 14.84 -21.26
C HIS A 9 -9.83 15.53 -21.09
N ARG A 10 -9.72 16.79 -21.55
CA ARG A 10 -8.45 17.56 -21.58
C ARG A 10 -7.77 17.62 -20.21
N ALA A 11 -8.53 17.87 -19.15
CA ALA A 11 -7.99 17.99 -17.80
C ALA A 11 -7.42 16.65 -17.28
N TYR A 12 -8.14 15.55 -17.49
CA TYR A 12 -7.66 14.21 -17.13
C TYR A 12 -6.45 13.81 -17.95
N ARG A 13 -6.46 14.05 -19.27
CA ARG A 13 -5.32 13.75 -20.14
C ARG A 13 -4.05 14.48 -19.70
N ALA A 14 -4.17 15.77 -19.36
CA ALA A 14 -3.04 16.55 -18.85
C ALA A 14 -2.49 15.97 -17.54
N LEU A 15 -3.36 15.64 -16.57
CA LEU A 15 -2.98 15.00 -15.31
C LEU A 15 -2.33 13.63 -15.56
N TRP A 16 -2.89 12.82 -16.44
CA TRP A 16 -2.40 11.47 -16.75
C TRP A 16 -1.02 11.51 -17.41
N LEU A 17 -0.81 12.36 -18.43
CA LEU A 17 0.48 12.53 -19.09
C LEU A 17 1.54 13.09 -18.15
N ALA A 18 1.21 14.09 -17.34
CA ALA A 18 2.11 14.65 -16.34
C ALA A 18 2.50 13.58 -15.29
N SER A 19 1.54 12.77 -14.84
CA SER A 19 1.79 11.67 -13.90
C SER A 19 2.67 10.58 -14.51
N PHE A 20 2.43 10.19 -15.76
CA PHE A 20 3.25 9.21 -16.47
C PHE A 20 4.70 9.72 -16.65
N ALA A 21 4.86 10.98 -17.08
CA ALA A 21 6.18 11.61 -17.25
C ALA A 21 6.95 11.65 -15.92
N THR A 22 6.29 12.05 -14.84
CA THR A 22 6.94 12.09 -13.51
C THR A 22 7.30 10.71 -13.00
N LEU A 23 6.42 9.71 -13.14
CA LEU A 23 6.72 8.33 -12.76
C LEU A 23 7.93 7.80 -13.54
N THR A 24 7.96 8.05 -14.86
CA THR A 24 9.09 7.66 -15.71
C THR A 24 10.37 8.36 -15.27
N GLY A 25 10.34 9.68 -15.01
CA GLY A 25 11.47 10.44 -14.48
C GLY A 25 11.98 9.92 -13.14
N SER A 26 11.07 9.54 -12.24
CA SER A 26 11.46 8.92 -10.95
C SER A 26 12.16 7.57 -11.16
N TRP A 27 11.64 6.67 -12.01
CA TRP A 27 12.31 5.41 -12.32
C TRP A 27 13.66 5.60 -13.02
N ILE A 28 13.81 6.63 -13.86
CA ILE A 28 15.10 7.00 -14.46
C ILE A 28 16.08 7.41 -13.37
N ALA A 29 15.68 8.31 -12.46
CA ALA A 29 16.54 8.78 -11.38
C ALA A 29 16.95 7.65 -10.44
N ASP A 30 16.00 6.80 -10.03
CA ASP A 30 16.23 5.66 -9.13
C ASP A 30 17.21 4.64 -9.72
N SER A 31 17.03 4.27 -11.00
CA SER A 31 17.90 3.33 -11.70
C SER A 31 19.30 3.90 -11.90
N SER A 32 19.38 5.19 -12.24
CA SER A 32 20.67 5.87 -12.44
C SER A 32 21.42 6.03 -11.13
N ALA A 33 20.73 6.32 -10.03
CA ALA A 33 21.34 6.39 -8.70
C ALA A 33 21.86 5.02 -8.25
N ALA A 34 21.09 3.94 -8.48
CA ALA A 34 21.53 2.59 -8.16
C ALA A 34 22.80 2.18 -8.91
N TRP A 35 22.89 2.54 -10.21
CA TRP A 35 24.09 2.32 -10.99
C TRP A 35 25.26 3.22 -10.53
N MET A 36 25.01 4.52 -10.31
CA MET A 36 26.03 5.46 -9.84
C MET A 36 26.64 5.03 -8.51
N MET A 37 25.84 4.51 -7.57
CA MET A 37 26.32 4.04 -6.28
C MET A 37 27.43 2.99 -6.42
N THR A 38 27.37 2.13 -7.43
CA THR A 38 28.44 1.11 -7.66
C THR A 38 29.80 1.72 -7.95
N SER A 39 29.86 2.95 -8.51
CA SER A 39 31.11 3.66 -8.75
C SER A 39 31.58 4.50 -7.55
N LEU A 40 30.67 4.86 -6.63
CA LEU A 40 30.96 5.67 -5.46
C LEU A 40 31.40 4.83 -4.25
N SER A 41 30.94 3.60 -4.16
CA SER A 41 31.25 2.73 -3.03
C SER A 41 31.44 1.27 -3.45
N PRO A 42 32.48 0.58 -2.95
CA PRO A 42 32.65 -0.86 -3.14
C PRO A 42 31.75 -1.69 -2.21
N SER A 43 31.06 -1.05 -1.27
CA SER A 43 30.25 -1.74 -0.26
C SER A 43 28.92 -2.19 -0.83
N PRO A 44 28.59 -3.51 -0.82
CA PRO A 44 27.29 -4.02 -1.23
C PRO A 44 26.14 -3.43 -0.41
N LEU A 45 26.39 -3.11 0.88
CA LEU A 45 25.42 -2.46 1.74
C LEU A 45 25.01 -1.07 1.19
N MET A 46 25.97 -0.23 0.78
CA MET A 46 25.68 1.11 0.24
C MET A 46 24.85 1.03 -1.04
N VAL A 47 25.14 0.07 -1.92
CA VAL A 47 24.35 -0.14 -3.15
C VAL A 47 22.93 -0.62 -2.81
N ALA A 48 22.78 -1.56 -1.89
CA ALA A 48 21.47 -2.06 -1.47
C ALA A 48 20.65 -0.98 -0.73
N LEU A 49 21.31 -0.08 0.02
CA LEU A 49 20.65 1.03 0.71
C LEU A 49 19.99 2.05 -0.24
N VAL A 50 20.36 2.11 -1.52
CA VAL A 50 19.63 2.92 -2.51
C VAL A 50 18.18 2.46 -2.60
N SER A 51 17.92 1.14 -2.65
CA SER A 51 16.56 0.61 -2.63
C SER A 51 15.81 0.99 -1.34
N SER A 52 16.48 0.97 -0.20
CA SER A 52 15.91 1.41 1.08
C SER A 52 15.64 2.92 1.09
N ALA A 53 16.53 3.74 0.53
CA ALA A 53 16.36 5.18 0.42
C ALA A 53 15.17 5.57 -0.49
N ILE A 54 14.83 4.75 -1.48
CA ILE A 54 13.65 4.93 -2.34
C ILE A 54 12.36 4.54 -1.59
N THR A 55 12.38 3.42 -0.86
CA THR A 55 11.16 2.85 -0.27
C THR A 55 10.80 3.44 1.10
N LEU A 56 11.80 3.84 1.89
CA LEU A 56 11.60 4.41 3.22
C LEU A 56 10.77 5.71 3.22
N PRO A 57 10.95 6.67 2.30
CA PRO A 57 10.08 7.85 2.22
C PRO A 57 8.62 7.48 1.97
N ILE A 58 8.36 6.47 1.14
CA ILE A 58 6.99 6.01 0.84
C ILE A 58 6.35 5.47 2.13
N LEU A 59 7.10 4.70 2.92
CA LEU A 59 6.65 4.20 4.21
C LEU A 59 6.34 5.34 5.18
N LEU A 60 7.26 6.30 5.34
CA LEU A 60 7.12 7.41 6.29
C LEU A 60 5.99 8.37 5.90
N MET A 61 5.81 8.59 4.59
CA MET A 61 4.81 9.51 4.07
C MET A 61 3.45 8.84 3.77
N ALA A 62 3.34 7.51 3.83
CA ALA A 62 2.10 6.78 3.52
C ALA A 62 0.88 7.32 4.30
N LEU A 63 1.08 7.67 5.55
CA LEU A 63 0.05 8.19 6.44
C LEU A 63 -0.05 9.73 6.37
N PRO A 64 1.03 10.52 6.48
CA PRO A 64 0.97 11.98 6.36
C PRO A 64 0.46 12.50 5.02
N ALA A 65 0.77 11.79 3.91
CA ALA A 65 0.34 12.19 2.57
C ALA A 65 -1.19 12.27 2.41
N GLY A 66 -1.93 11.39 3.09
CA GLY A 66 -3.38 11.43 3.14
C GLY A 66 -3.90 12.70 3.82
N ALA A 67 -3.29 13.09 4.96
CA ALA A 67 -3.64 14.33 5.68
C ALA A 67 -3.38 15.57 4.84
N VAL A 68 -2.21 15.62 4.20
CA VAL A 68 -1.84 16.74 3.34
C VAL A 68 -2.83 16.87 2.18
N ALA A 69 -3.27 15.75 1.58
CA ALA A 69 -4.27 15.73 0.52
C ALA A 69 -5.66 16.20 0.96
N ASP A 70 -5.95 16.10 2.26
CA ASP A 70 -7.23 16.47 2.85
C ASP A 70 -7.27 17.90 3.39
N LEU A 71 -6.16 18.42 3.89
CA LEU A 71 -6.06 19.74 4.54
C LEU A 71 -5.73 20.87 3.55
N PHE A 72 -4.98 20.57 2.49
CA PHE A 72 -4.47 21.58 1.57
C PHE A 72 -5.09 21.46 0.17
N ASP A 73 -5.02 22.54 -0.61
CA ASP A 73 -5.37 22.51 -2.03
C ASP A 73 -4.46 21.51 -2.77
N ARG A 74 -5.10 20.48 -3.36
CA ARG A 74 -4.40 19.36 -4.00
C ARG A 74 -3.46 19.78 -5.12
N ARG A 75 -3.87 20.82 -5.88
CA ARG A 75 -3.04 21.38 -6.95
C ARG A 75 -1.82 22.06 -6.38
N MET A 76 -1.98 22.87 -5.32
CA MET A 76 -0.87 23.53 -4.66
C MET A 76 0.13 22.51 -4.13
N VAL A 77 -0.35 21.45 -3.47
CA VAL A 77 0.51 20.38 -2.97
C VAL A 77 1.24 19.66 -4.12
N LEU A 78 0.57 19.37 -5.26
CA LEU A 78 1.24 18.80 -6.44
C LEU A 78 2.34 19.70 -6.98
N VAL A 79 2.10 21.01 -7.06
CA VAL A 79 3.11 21.98 -7.53
C VAL A 79 4.29 22.04 -6.56
N VAL A 80 4.03 22.16 -5.26
CA VAL A 80 5.10 22.23 -4.23
C VAL A 80 5.94 20.95 -4.23
N THR A 81 5.31 19.78 -4.25
CA THR A 81 6.04 18.49 -4.30
C THR A 81 6.85 18.36 -5.58
N GLN A 82 6.33 18.85 -6.70
CA GLN A 82 7.05 18.77 -7.98
C GLN A 82 8.21 19.77 -8.06
N VAL A 83 8.07 20.97 -7.47
CA VAL A 83 9.18 21.92 -7.29
C VAL A 83 10.26 21.31 -6.41
N TRP A 84 9.88 20.65 -5.31
CA TRP A 84 10.81 19.91 -4.44
C TRP A 84 11.60 18.86 -5.22
N VAL A 85 10.93 18.00 -6.01
CA VAL A 85 11.56 16.98 -6.84
C VAL A 85 12.52 17.63 -7.87
N THR A 86 12.12 18.76 -8.46
CA THR A 86 12.97 19.53 -9.38
C THR A 86 14.25 20.00 -8.72
N LEU A 87 14.12 20.62 -7.53
CA LEU A 87 15.29 21.12 -6.79
C LEU A 87 16.25 19.99 -6.40
N VAL A 88 15.73 18.85 -5.95
CA VAL A 88 16.55 17.68 -5.61
C VAL A 88 17.22 17.10 -6.87
N SER A 89 16.52 17.03 -8.01
CA SER A 89 17.10 16.56 -9.27
C SER A 89 18.21 17.50 -9.77
N LEU A 90 18.03 18.82 -9.62
CA LEU A 90 19.07 19.80 -9.93
C LEU A 90 20.28 19.70 -8.97
N ALA A 91 20.03 19.41 -7.69
CA ALA A 91 21.11 19.16 -6.72
C ALA A 91 21.90 17.89 -7.08
N LEU A 92 21.20 16.79 -7.45
CA LEU A 92 21.83 15.57 -7.97
C LEU A 92 22.71 15.88 -9.19
N PHE A 93 22.19 16.65 -10.15
CA PHE A 93 22.95 17.08 -11.33
C PHE A 93 24.17 17.89 -10.96
N ALA A 94 24.00 18.99 -10.21
CA ALA A 94 25.07 19.93 -9.89
C ALA A 94 26.20 19.29 -9.07
N VAL A 95 25.86 18.49 -8.07
CA VAL A 95 26.84 17.80 -7.21
C VAL A 95 27.59 16.72 -8.02
N SER A 96 26.86 15.96 -8.85
CA SER A 96 27.48 14.94 -9.72
C SER A 96 28.41 15.57 -10.78
N LEU A 97 27.98 16.66 -11.41
CA LEU A 97 28.78 17.37 -12.39
C LEU A 97 30.04 17.97 -11.77
N GLY A 98 29.92 18.48 -10.54
CA GLY A 98 31.05 19.03 -9.78
C GLY A 98 32.04 17.99 -9.24
N GLY A 99 31.80 16.71 -9.45
CA GLY A 99 32.66 15.61 -8.94
C GLY A 99 32.68 15.48 -7.41
N ARG A 100 31.70 16.06 -6.73
CA ARG A 100 31.58 16.07 -5.24
C ARG A 100 30.57 15.08 -4.69
N MET A 101 30.02 14.20 -5.53
CA MET A 101 29.05 13.20 -5.10
C MET A 101 29.74 12.13 -4.24
N THR A 102 29.25 11.95 -3.00
CA THR A 102 29.63 10.83 -2.12
C THR A 102 28.49 9.83 -2.03
N ALA A 103 28.78 8.62 -1.56
CA ALA A 103 27.79 7.58 -1.40
C ALA A 103 26.66 8.01 -0.43
N GLU A 104 27.02 8.63 0.70
CA GLU A 104 26.09 9.11 1.71
C GLU A 104 25.20 10.25 1.17
N LEU A 105 25.82 11.20 0.44
CA LEU A 105 25.09 12.32 -0.16
C LEU A 105 24.09 11.86 -1.21
N LEU A 106 24.47 10.85 -2.02
CA LEU A 106 23.55 10.22 -2.97
C LEU A 106 22.34 9.60 -2.26
N LEU A 107 22.56 8.86 -1.16
CA LEU A 107 21.46 8.28 -0.37
C LEU A 107 20.52 9.36 0.18
N VAL A 108 21.07 10.45 0.74
CA VAL A 108 20.28 11.57 1.26
C VAL A 108 19.44 12.23 0.16
N LEU A 109 20.04 12.47 -1.00
CA LEU A 109 19.34 13.12 -2.13
C LEU A 109 18.27 12.20 -2.72
N ILE A 110 18.52 10.89 -2.83
CA ILE A 110 17.51 9.93 -3.31
C ILE A 110 16.37 9.78 -2.29
N PHE A 111 16.69 9.77 -1.00
CA PHE A 111 15.66 9.80 0.05
C PHE A 111 14.80 11.08 -0.06
N ALA A 112 15.42 12.24 -0.22
CA ALA A 112 14.71 13.50 -0.41
C ALA A 112 13.84 13.51 -1.67
N HIS A 113 14.33 12.93 -2.79
CA HIS A 113 13.57 12.74 -4.02
C HIS A 113 12.33 11.85 -3.78
N GLY A 114 12.49 10.78 -3.01
CA GLY A 114 11.43 9.84 -2.64
C GLY A 114 10.29 10.49 -1.85
N ILE A 115 10.57 11.49 -0.99
CA ILE A 115 9.54 12.23 -0.23
C ILE A 115 8.52 12.89 -1.17
N GLY A 116 8.99 13.59 -2.21
CA GLY A 116 8.10 14.23 -3.18
C GLY A 116 7.25 13.21 -3.96
N SER A 117 7.85 12.08 -4.31
CA SER A 117 7.16 10.99 -5.01
C SER A 117 6.08 10.33 -4.15
N ALA A 118 6.36 10.14 -2.86
CA ALA A 118 5.44 9.51 -1.90
C ALA A 118 4.16 10.33 -1.67
N ILE A 119 4.26 11.66 -1.59
CA ILE A 119 3.12 12.55 -1.37
C ILE A 119 2.23 12.64 -2.62
N ARG A 120 2.81 12.61 -3.81
CA ARG A 120 2.11 12.80 -5.08
C ARG A 120 1.12 11.67 -5.39
N PHE A 121 1.48 10.41 -5.12
CA PHE A 121 0.69 9.25 -5.54
C PHE A 121 -0.76 9.27 -5.05
N PRO A 122 -1.06 9.47 -3.75
CA PRO A 122 -2.44 9.55 -3.26
C PRO A 122 -3.19 10.78 -3.78
N LEU A 123 -2.49 11.90 -4.02
CA LEU A 123 -3.10 13.12 -4.55
C LEU A 123 -3.67 12.93 -5.96
N VAL A 124 -2.89 12.33 -6.86
CA VAL A 124 -3.33 12.06 -8.25
C VAL A 124 -4.54 11.14 -8.25
N ALA A 125 -4.53 10.08 -7.43
CA ALA A 125 -5.67 9.17 -7.29
C ALA A 125 -6.93 9.90 -6.79
N ALA A 126 -6.77 10.82 -5.82
CA ALA A 126 -7.87 11.59 -5.23
C ALA A 126 -8.43 12.67 -6.17
N MET A 127 -7.68 13.13 -7.17
CA MET A 127 -8.14 14.12 -8.16
C MET A 127 -8.93 13.49 -9.32
N THR A 128 -8.67 12.23 -9.63
CA THR A 128 -9.23 11.54 -10.81
C THR A 128 -10.75 11.57 -10.86
N PRO A 129 -11.53 11.30 -9.78
CA PRO A 129 -13.00 11.25 -9.84
C PRO A 129 -13.66 12.56 -10.27
N GLY A 130 -13.00 13.68 -10.06
CA GLY A 130 -13.57 14.98 -10.45
C GLY A 130 -13.16 15.46 -11.84
N LEU A 131 -12.34 14.71 -12.56
CA LEU A 131 -11.86 15.09 -13.89
C LEU A 131 -12.51 14.28 -15.02
N VAL A 132 -13.27 13.24 -14.68
CA VAL A 132 -13.98 12.39 -15.63
C VAL A 132 -15.42 12.13 -15.16
N PRO A 133 -16.36 11.87 -16.09
CA PRO A 133 -17.70 11.40 -15.75
C PRO A 133 -17.66 10.08 -14.98
N ARG A 134 -18.71 9.79 -14.20
CA ARG A 134 -18.80 8.53 -13.41
C ARG A 134 -18.67 7.27 -14.25
N GLU A 135 -19.17 7.32 -15.51
CA GLU A 135 -19.11 6.21 -16.47
C GLU A 135 -17.68 5.86 -16.89
N ASP A 136 -16.81 6.88 -17.01
CA ASP A 136 -15.41 6.72 -17.43
C ASP A 136 -14.46 6.46 -16.24
N LEU A 137 -14.93 6.63 -14.99
CA LEU A 137 -14.10 6.55 -13.79
C LEU A 137 -13.39 5.18 -13.63
N PRO A 138 -14.05 4.01 -13.82
CA PRO A 138 -13.35 2.72 -13.70
C PRO A 138 -12.19 2.60 -14.69
N THR A 139 -12.39 3.09 -15.93
CA THR A 139 -11.37 3.08 -16.99
C THR A 139 -10.25 4.06 -16.70
N ALA A 140 -10.56 5.24 -16.13
CA ALA A 140 -9.57 6.22 -15.70
C ALA A 140 -8.66 5.66 -14.58
N LEU A 141 -9.23 4.97 -13.61
CA LEU A 141 -8.47 4.31 -12.55
C LEU A 141 -7.59 3.16 -13.11
N ALA A 142 -8.09 2.40 -14.08
CA ALA A 142 -7.29 1.39 -14.76
C ALA A 142 -6.08 1.99 -15.52
N LEU A 143 -6.25 3.16 -16.14
CA LEU A 143 -5.16 3.89 -16.82
C LEU A 143 -4.05 4.35 -15.88
N HIS A 144 -4.33 4.57 -14.58
CA HIS A 144 -3.26 4.80 -13.59
C HIS A 144 -2.36 3.57 -13.42
N GLY A 145 -2.93 2.38 -13.43
CA GLY A 145 -2.16 1.13 -13.43
C GLY A 145 -1.28 0.99 -14.68
N VAL A 146 -1.81 1.38 -15.84
CA VAL A 146 -1.04 1.41 -17.11
C VAL A 146 0.14 2.39 -17.00
N SER A 147 -0.09 3.60 -16.45
CA SER A 147 0.99 4.58 -16.24
C SER A 147 2.07 4.04 -15.30
N PHE A 148 1.69 3.46 -14.18
CA PHE A 148 2.63 2.94 -13.19
C PHE A 148 3.49 1.81 -13.77
N ASN A 149 2.86 0.81 -14.39
CA ASN A 149 3.58 -0.33 -14.96
C ASN A 149 4.38 0.07 -16.23
N GLY A 150 3.84 0.94 -17.07
CA GLY A 150 4.53 1.47 -18.23
C GLY A 150 5.78 2.25 -17.85
N ALA A 151 5.70 3.13 -16.86
CA ALA A 151 6.83 3.89 -16.35
C ALA A 151 7.90 2.99 -15.70
N ARG A 152 7.47 1.95 -14.99
CA ARG A 152 8.35 0.95 -14.36
C ARG A 152 9.21 0.19 -15.38
N VAL A 153 8.71 0.02 -16.61
CA VAL A 153 9.46 -0.60 -17.71
C VAL A 153 10.26 0.44 -18.49
N ALA A 154 9.60 1.53 -18.89
CA ALA A 154 10.22 2.55 -19.71
C ALA A 154 11.34 3.30 -18.97
N GLY A 155 11.16 3.57 -17.68
CA GLY A 155 12.13 4.31 -16.88
C GLY A 155 13.53 3.70 -16.85
N PRO A 156 13.70 2.44 -16.41
CA PRO A 156 15.00 1.76 -16.41
C PRO A 156 15.64 1.65 -17.80
N VAL A 157 14.82 1.35 -18.84
CA VAL A 157 15.33 1.31 -20.23
C VAL A 157 15.88 2.67 -20.64
N LEU A 158 15.13 3.74 -20.41
CA LEU A 158 15.56 5.10 -20.70
C LEU A 158 16.77 5.50 -19.83
N ALA A 159 16.80 5.11 -18.56
CA ALA A 159 17.95 5.36 -17.68
C ALA A 159 19.23 4.79 -18.26
N GLY A 160 19.20 3.53 -18.69
CA GLY A 160 20.37 2.90 -19.25
C GLY A 160 20.81 3.50 -20.58
N LEU A 161 19.86 3.82 -21.47
CA LEU A 161 20.17 4.51 -22.72
C LEU A 161 20.81 5.90 -22.45
N LEU A 162 20.22 6.67 -21.53
CA LEU A 162 20.75 7.98 -21.16
C LEU A 162 22.13 7.86 -20.49
N LEU A 163 22.33 6.89 -19.59
CA LEU A 163 23.62 6.64 -18.94
C LEU A 163 24.70 6.32 -19.97
N ALA A 164 24.37 5.51 -20.99
CA ALA A 164 25.31 5.14 -22.06
C ALA A 164 25.64 6.29 -23.00
N TRP A 165 24.69 7.20 -23.29
CA TRP A 165 24.86 8.24 -24.30
C TRP A 165 25.40 9.56 -23.75
N ILE A 166 24.89 10.00 -22.59
CA ILE A 166 25.19 11.33 -22.03
C ILE A 166 25.91 11.28 -20.68
N GLY A 167 25.99 10.09 -20.04
CA GLY A 167 26.65 9.92 -18.74
C GLY A 167 25.81 10.32 -17.54
N GLY A 168 26.24 9.86 -16.37
CA GLY A 168 25.46 9.92 -15.12
C GLY A 168 24.94 11.29 -14.72
N PRO A 169 25.78 12.37 -14.66
CA PRO A 169 25.29 13.69 -14.26
C PRO A 169 24.15 14.21 -15.14
N TRP A 170 24.28 14.07 -16.45
CA TRP A 170 23.30 14.59 -17.40
C TRP A 170 21.94 13.92 -17.34
N VAL A 171 21.89 12.66 -16.88
CA VAL A 171 20.61 11.96 -16.64
C VAL A 171 19.78 12.71 -15.60
N PHE A 172 20.39 13.19 -14.53
CA PHE A 172 19.67 13.96 -13.50
C PHE A 172 19.19 15.32 -14.01
N LEU A 173 19.91 15.93 -14.98
CA LEU A 173 19.42 17.13 -15.66
C LEU A 173 18.16 16.81 -16.48
N VAL A 174 18.14 15.71 -17.22
CA VAL A 174 16.93 15.26 -17.95
C VAL A 174 15.77 15.05 -16.99
N CYS A 175 15.99 14.42 -15.82
CA CYS A 175 14.98 14.27 -14.80
C CYS A 175 14.48 15.63 -14.27
N ALA A 176 15.36 16.59 -14.05
CA ALA A 176 15.00 17.96 -13.65
C ALA A 176 14.15 18.66 -14.71
N LEU A 177 14.52 18.55 -16.00
CA LEU A 177 13.75 19.15 -17.10
C LEU A 177 12.36 18.54 -17.25
N ILE A 178 12.23 17.20 -17.13
CA ILE A 178 10.93 16.53 -17.06
C ILE A 178 10.11 17.09 -15.87
N SER A 179 10.75 17.23 -14.72
CA SER A 179 10.11 17.73 -13.51
C SER A 179 9.64 19.18 -13.65
N ILE A 180 10.42 20.05 -14.29
CA ILE A 180 10.02 21.43 -14.60
C ILE A 180 8.81 21.46 -15.53
N ALA A 181 8.84 20.68 -16.61
CA ALA A 181 7.72 20.59 -17.54
C ALA A 181 6.42 20.14 -16.84
N VAL A 182 6.51 19.17 -15.96
CA VAL A 182 5.39 18.67 -15.15
C VAL A 182 4.92 19.72 -14.14
N THR A 183 5.83 20.44 -13.49
CA THR A 183 5.49 21.56 -12.59
C THR A 183 4.63 22.60 -13.31
N VAL A 184 5.04 22.99 -14.52
CA VAL A 184 4.27 23.93 -15.35
C VAL A 184 2.91 23.35 -15.74
N ALA A 185 2.84 22.05 -16.07
CA ALA A 185 1.59 21.40 -16.41
C ALA A 185 0.61 21.39 -15.21
N PHE A 186 1.08 21.08 -14.01
CA PHE A 186 0.25 21.13 -12.79
C PHE A 186 -0.13 22.57 -12.43
N ALA A 187 0.77 23.54 -12.59
CA ALA A 187 0.50 24.94 -12.32
C ALA A 187 -0.55 25.54 -13.27
N ARG A 188 -0.73 24.99 -14.47
CA ARG A 188 -1.76 25.40 -15.45
C ARG A 188 -3.03 24.56 -15.36
N GLY A 189 -3.05 23.48 -14.59
CA GLY A 189 -4.19 22.58 -14.44
C GLY A 189 -5.39 23.27 -13.79
N ALA A 190 -6.60 22.72 -13.99
CA ALA A 190 -7.82 23.21 -13.36
C ALA A 190 -7.80 22.98 -11.85
N THR A 191 -8.24 23.98 -11.08
CA THR A 191 -8.46 23.88 -9.63
C THR A 191 -9.80 23.19 -9.41
N GLN A 192 -9.80 22.13 -8.59
CA GLN A 192 -11.03 21.43 -8.24
C GLN A 192 -11.48 21.87 -6.86
N GLN A 193 -12.62 22.58 -6.80
CA GLN A 193 -13.24 22.91 -5.51
C GLN A 193 -13.85 21.64 -4.89
N ARG A 194 -13.61 21.47 -3.62
CA ARG A 194 -14.14 20.37 -2.82
C ARG A 194 -15.58 20.71 -2.40
N THR A 195 -16.57 19.95 -2.86
CA THR A 195 -17.93 19.97 -2.32
C THR A 195 -18.09 18.74 -1.41
N SER A 196 -17.68 18.86 -0.15
CA SER A 196 -18.04 17.88 0.88
C SER A 196 -19.08 18.48 1.79
N SER A 197 -20.20 17.80 1.98
CA SER A 197 -21.29 18.22 2.85
C SER A 197 -21.09 17.84 4.33
N LEU A 198 -20.07 17.02 4.64
CA LEU A 198 -19.78 16.57 6.01
C LEU A 198 -18.46 17.15 6.52
N PRO A 199 -18.34 17.43 7.83
CA PRO A 199 -17.09 17.83 8.45
C PRO A 199 -16.00 16.79 8.17
N ASN A 200 -14.75 17.24 7.97
CA ASN A 200 -13.61 16.35 7.75
C ASN A 200 -13.38 15.48 8.99
N GLU A 201 -13.17 14.17 8.79
CA GLU A 201 -12.73 13.30 9.88
C GLU A 201 -11.41 13.81 10.46
N ARG A 202 -11.28 13.76 11.79
CA ARG A 202 -9.99 14.05 12.45
C ARG A 202 -8.96 13.05 11.93
N PHE A 203 -7.87 13.54 11.35
CA PHE A 203 -6.85 12.74 10.65
C PHE A 203 -6.33 11.56 11.49
N VAL A 204 -5.97 11.81 12.76
CA VAL A 204 -5.44 10.77 13.66
C VAL A 204 -6.48 9.68 13.93
N ALA A 205 -7.76 10.07 14.10
CA ALA A 205 -8.86 9.12 14.29
C ALA A 205 -9.08 8.26 13.04
N ALA A 206 -9.05 8.88 11.86
CA ALA A 206 -9.17 8.19 10.58
C ALA A 206 -8.04 7.18 10.33
N MET A 207 -6.79 7.54 10.68
CA MET A 207 -5.63 6.64 10.59
C MET A 207 -5.75 5.47 11.58
N ARG A 208 -6.09 5.77 12.84
CA ARG A 208 -6.31 4.75 13.87
C ARG A 208 -7.36 3.75 13.40
N LEU A 209 -8.46 4.25 12.86
CA LEU A 209 -9.56 3.42 12.35
C LEU A 209 -9.10 2.50 11.21
N GLY A 210 -8.34 3.01 10.23
CA GLY A 210 -7.78 2.21 9.13
C GLY A 210 -6.84 1.10 9.62
N LEU A 211 -5.95 1.42 10.56
CA LEU A 211 -5.03 0.44 11.16
C LEU A 211 -5.77 -0.58 12.03
N GLN A 212 -6.76 -0.13 12.79
CA GLN A 212 -7.58 -0.98 13.64
C GLN A 212 -8.42 -1.94 12.79
N PHE A 213 -9.03 -1.44 11.70
CA PHE A 213 -9.73 -2.27 10.73
C PHE A 213 -8.81 -3.35 10.13
N ALA A 214 -7.62 -2.95 9.68
CA ALA A 214 -6.65 -3.87 9.10
C ALA A 214 -6.23 -4.98 10.08
N ARG A 215 -5.99 -4.64 11.35
CA ARG A 215 -5.61 -5.59 12.41
C ARG A 215 -6.72 -6.56 12.82
N GLN A 216 -7.98 -6.13 12.73
CA GLN A 216 -9.14 -6.94 13.11
C GLN A 216 -9.73 -7.76 11.95
N THR A 217 -9.21 -7.59 10.72
CA THR A 217 -9.67 -8.32 9.54
C THR A 217 -8.66 -9.42 9.19
N PRO A 218 -8.98 -10.72 9.39
CA PRO A 218 -8.02 -11.82 9.17
C PRO A 218 -7.43 -11.86 7.77
N ALA A 219 -8.26 -11.61 6.73
CA ALA A 219 -7.81 -11.56 5.34
C ALA A 219 -6.78 -10.43 5.11
N MET A 220 -6.98 -9.29 5.74
CA MET A 220 -6.06 -8.16 5.66
C MET A 220 -4.75 -8.48 6.38
N VAL A 221 -4.80 -9.03 7.59
CA VAL A 221 -3.60 -9.45 8.34
C VAL A 221 -2.80 -10.47 7.54
N ALA A 222 -3.47 -11.45 6.91
CA ALA A 222 -2.81 -12.43 6.05
C ALA A 222 -2.13 -11.74 4.85
N ALA A 223 -2.82 -10.83 4.16
CA ALA A 223 -2.25 -10.10 3.03
C ALA A 223 -1.05 -9.24 3.44
N LEU A 224 -1.13 -8.55 4.60
CA LEU A 224 -0.04 -7.74 5.15
C LEU A 224 1.19 -8.59 5.48
N ALA A 225 1.00 -9.73 6.16
CA ALA A 225 2.10 -10.63 6.51
C ALA A 225 2.79 -11.20 5.27
N HIS A 226 1.99 -11.62 4.25
CA HIS A 226 2.54 -12.16 3.02
C HIS A 226 3.26 -11.09 2.18
N VAL A 227 2.71 -9.87 2.04
CA VAL A 227 3.38 -8.83 1.26
C VAL A 227 4.67 -8.36 1.93
N CYS A 228 4.69 -8.19 3.26
CA CYS A 228 5.89 -7.83 4.00
C CYS A 228 6.97 -8.90 3.87
N GLY A 229 6.62 -10.16 4.12
CA GLY A 229 7.55 -11.28 4.00
C GLY A 229 8.06 -11.45 2.56
N TYR A 230 7.16 -11.41 1.57
CA TYR A 230 7.56 -11.53 0.17
C TYR A 230 8.53 -10.42 -0.26
N THR A 231 8.20 -9.15 0.01
CA THR A 231 9.04 -8.02 -0.41
C THR A 231 10.39 -7.99 0.31
N PHE A 232 10.44 -8.46 1.58
CA PHE A 232 11.69 -8.59 2.34
C PHE A 232 12.71 -9.48 1.61
N PHE A 233 12.29 -10.63 1.12
CA PHE A 233 13.18 -11.55 0.40
C PHE A 233 13.36 -11.16 -1.06
N ALA A 234 12.31 -10.77 -1.75
CA ALA A 234 12.35 -10.52 -3.17
C ALA A 234 13.19 -9.28 -3.56
N VAL A 235 13.31 -8.30 -2.65
CA VAL A 235 14.09 -7.08 -2.90
C VAL A 235 15.58 -7.34 -3.11
N VAL A 236 16.13 -8.47 -2.64
CA VAL A 236 17.55 -8.82 -2.81
C VAL A 236 17.99 -8.78 -4.27
N MET A 237 17.14 -9.29 -5.17
CA MET A 237 17.43 -9.29 -6.60
C MET A 237 17.55 -7.85 -7.14
N GLN A 238 16.60 -6.97 -6.80
CA GLN A 238 16.62 -5.58 -7.26
C GLN A 238 17.73 -4.76 -6.61
N ALA A 239 17.95 -4.93 -5.31
CA ALA A 239 18.92 -4.18 -4.53
C ALA A 239 20.39 -4.48 -4.92
N LEU A 240 20.68 -5.75 -5.27
CA LEU A 240 22.03 -6.17 -5.63
C LEU A 240 22.26 -6.27 -7.16
N LEU A 241 21.21 -6.05 -7.98
CA LEU A 241 21.31 -6.15 -9.45
C LEU A 241 22.41 -5.28 -10.07
N PRO A 242 22.67 -4.03 -9.63
CA PRO A 242 23.76 -3.24 -10.16
C PRO A 242 25.14 -3.90 -9.93
N LEU A 243 25.34 -4.52 -8.76
CA LEU A 243 26.57 -5.23 -8.44
C LEU A 243 26.72 -6.52 -9.23
N VAL A 244 25.63 -7.26 -9.42
CA VAL A 244 25.63 -8.44 -10.30
C VAL A 244 26.05 -8.05 -11.71
N ALA A 245 25.47 -6.98 -12.26
CA ALA A 245 25.81 -6.50 -13.60
C ALA A 245 27.28 -6.11 -13.71
N ARG A 246 27.82 -5.37 -12.73
CA ARG A 246 29.18 -4.85 -12.74
C ARG A 246 30.22 -5.90 -12.33
N ASP A 247 30.08 -6.48 -11.14
CA ASP A 247 31.15 -7.26 -10.49
C ASP A 247 31.11 -8.73 -10.89
N ARG A 248 29.90 -9.29 -11.15
CA ARG A 248 29.77 -10.71 -11.53
C ARG A 248 29.83 -10.93 -13.03
N LEU A 249 29.15 -10.09 -13.79
CA LEU A 249 29.07 -10.22 -15.24
C LEU A 249 30.14 -9.40 -15.97
N GLY A 250 30.95 -8.60 -15.23
CA GLY A 250 31.96 -7.73 -15.82
C GLY A 250 31.38 -6.71 -16.79
N GLY A 251 30.07 -6.40 -16.64
CA GLY A 251 29.31 -5.58 -17.56
C GLY A 251 29.33 -4.10 -17.22
N ASP A 252 28.79 -3.33 -18.13
CA ASP A 252 28.65 -1.88 -18.07
C ASP A 252 27.19 -1.46 -17.77
N ALA A 253 26.89 -0.17 -17.92
CA ALA A 253 25.54 0.36 -17.79
C ALA A 253 24.55 -0.29 -18.79
N GLY A 254 25.02 -0.73 -19.97
CA GLY A 254 24.22 -1.44 -20.96
C GLY A 254 23.78 -2.82 -20.46
N THR A 255 24.68 -3.55 -19.81
CA THR A 255 24.37 -4.84 -19.15
C THR A 255 23.34 -4.65 -18.03
N PHE A 256 23.50 -3.64 -17.18
CA PHE A 256 22.52 -3.33 -16.14
C PHE A 256 21.16 -2.97 -16.74
N THR A 257 21.14 -2.19 -17.83
CA THR A 257 19.91 -1.84 -18.56
C THR A 257 19.21 -3.08 -19.15
N LEU A 258 19.98 -4.01 -19.74
CA LEU A 258 19.45 -5.26 -20.26
C LEU A 258 18.72 -6.06 -19.16
N LEU A 259 19.34 -6.19 -18.00
CA LEU A 259 18.77 -6.91 -16.87
C LEU A 259 17.51 -6.21 -16.32
N LEU A 260 17.54 -4.87 -16.16
CA LEU A 260 16.36 -4.12 -15.73
C LEU A 260 15.22 -4.21 -16.75
N SER A 261 15.56 -4.19 -18.05
CA SER A 261 14.58 -4.37 -19.12
C SER A 261 13.95 -5.75 -19.08
N ALA A 262 14.75 -6.80 -18.88
CA ALA A 262 14.26 -8.17 -18.72
C ALA A 262 13.31 -8.28 -17.52
N MET A 263 13.66 -7.66 -16.37
CA MET A 263 12.79 -7.60 -15.19
C MET A 263 11.47 -6.88 -15.49
N GLY A 264 11.53 -5.76 -16.19
CA GLY A 264 10.35 -4.99 -16.59
C GLY A 264 9.43 -5.76 -17.54
N ILE A 265 10.00 -6.44 -18.55
CA ILE A 265 9.23 -7.30 -19.48
C ILE A 265 8.60 -8.47 -18.69
N GLY A 266 9.33 -9.08 -17.77
CA GLY A 266 8.80 -10.08 -16.85
C GLY A 266 7.62 -9.57 -16.03
N ALA A 267 7.70 -8.33 -15.53
CA ALA A 267 6.61 -7.69 -14.80
C ALA A 267 5.35 -7.53 -15.63
N ILE A 268 5.47 -7.14 -16.91
CA ILE A 268 4.33 -7.07 -17.85
C ILE A 268 3.78 -8.48 -18.10
N ALA A 269 4.65 -9.45 -18.36
CA ALA A 269 4.24 -10.83 -18.58
C ALA A 269 3.44 -11.38 -17.37
N GLY A 270 3.83 -11.02 -16.15
CA GLY A 270 3.12 -11.36 -14.92
C GLY A 270 1.69 -10.81 -14.89
N VAL A 271 1.48 -9.55 -15.31
CA VAL A 271 0.13 -8.95 -15.40
C VAL A 271 -0.72 -9.65 -16.46
N VAL A 272 -0.14 -9.91 -17.63
CA VAL A 272 -0.86 -10.51 -18.78
C VAL A 272 -1.20 -11.98 -18.51
N ALA A 273 -0.31 -12.75 -17.91
CA ALA A 273 -0.52 -14.17 -17.61
C ALA A 273 -1.48 -14.40 -16.43
N LEU A 274 -1.58 -13.46 -15.48
CA LEU A 274 -2.32 -13.65 -14.24
C LEU A 274 -3.80 -14.02 -14.42
N PRO A 275 -4.60 -13.41 -15.35
CA PRO A 275 -5.99 -13.82 -15.56
C PRO A 275 -6.15 -15.27 -16.01
N ALA A 276 -5.24 -15.76 -16.86
CA ALA A 276 -5.26 -17.15 -17.31
C ALA A 276 -4.88 -18.13 -16.19
N LEU A 277 -3.90 -17.75 -15.36
CA LEU A 277 -3.45 -18.55 -14.21
C LEU A 277 -4.54 -18.63 -13.13
N ARG A 278 -5.26 -17.54 -12.86
CA ARG A 278 -6.38 -17.50 -11.88
C ARG A 278 -7.55 -18.43 -12.26
N ARG A 279 -7.69 -18.80 -13.51
CA ARG A 279 -8.72 -19.78 -13.94
C ARG A 279 -8.35 -21.22 -13.57
N ARG A 280 -7.07 -21.51 -13.32
CA ARG A 280 -6.55 -22.87 -13.10
C ARG A 280 -6.04 -23.08 -11.67
N LEU A 281 -5.60 -22.02 -11.01
CA LEU A 281 -4.94 -22.07 -9.72
C LEU A 281 -5.68 -21.18 -8.71
N ASN A 282 -5.83 -21.67 -7.48
CA ASN A 282 -6.33 -20.84 -6.39
C ASN A 282 -5.28 -19.84 -5.89
N ARG A 283 -5.68 -18.89 -5.01
CA ARG A 283 -4.81 -17.82 -4.51
C ARG A 283 -3.53 -18.36 -3.87
N ASP A 284 -3.63 -19.40 -3.03
CA ASP A 284 -2.48 -19.99 -2.34
C ASP A 284 -1.52 -20.70 -3.30
N GLN A 285 -2.05 -21.41 -4.31
CA GLN A 285 -1.25 -22.06 -5.34
C GLN A 285 -0.49 -21.04 -6.19
N LEU A 286 -1.13 -19.93 -6.56
CA LEU A 286 -0.48 -18.84 -7.28
C LEU A 286 0.68 -18.25 -6.48
N LEU A 287 0.47 -17.97 -5.20
CA LEU A 287 1.52 -17.41 -4.34
C LEU A 287 2.69 -18.39 -4.16
N VAL A 288 2.41 -19.69 -4.02
CA VAL A 288 3.46 -20.74 -3.99
C VAL A 288 4.25 -20.73 -5.28
N ALA A 289 3.58 -20.77 -6.44
CA ALA A 289 4.23 -20.79 -7.74
C ALA A 289 5.15 -19.56 -7.94
N PHE A 290 4.67 -18.37 -7.56
CA PHE A 290 5.46 -17.15 -7.68
C PHE A 290 6.59 -17.06 -6.63
N ALA A 291 6.39 -17.56 -5.42
CA ALA A 291 7.47 -17.66 -4.43
C ALA A 291 8.59 -18.59 -4.91
N ILE A 292 8.24 -19.73 -5.51
CA ILE A 292 9.21 -20.63 -6.13
C ILE A 292 9.89 -19.96 -7.32
N ALA A 293 9.16 -19.29 -8.20
CA ALA A 293 9.75 -18.58 -9.34
C ALA A 293 10.73 -17.50 -8.92
N GLN A 294 10.39 -16.73 -7.86
CA GLN A 294 11.29 -15.74 -7.25
C GLN A 294 12.54 -16.38 -6.67
N ALA A 295 12.41 -17.45 -5.90
CA ALA A 295 13.53 -18.14 -5.29
C ALA A 295 14.47 -18.77 -6.34
N VAL A 296 13.89 -19.46 -7.34
CA VAL A 296 14.65 -20.05 -8.45
C VAL A 296 15.34 -18.96 -9.27
N GLY A 297 14.64 -17.84 -9.55
CA GLY A 297 15.24 -16.70 -10.23
C GLY A 297 16.41 -16.09 -9.44
N SER A 298 16.28 -15.92 -8.12
CA SER A 298 17.38 -15.43 -7.27
C SER A 298 18.57 -16.39 -7.24
N ALA A 299 18.32 -17.69 -7.10
CA ALA A 299 19.37 -18.72 -7.12
C ALA A 299 20.03 -18.84 -8.50
N ALA A 300 19.27 -18.75 -9.59
CA ALA A 300 19.83 -18.75 -10.94
C ALA A 300 20.68 -17.51 -11.22
N LEU A 301 20.24 -16.34 -10.73
CA LEU A 301 21.00 -15.09 -10.88
C LEU A 301 22.30 -15.13 -10.09
N SER A 302 22.34 -15.77 -8.90
CA SER A 302 23.57 -15.92 -8.11
C SER A 302 24.64 -16.74 -8.84
N GLN A 303 24.24 -17.67 -9.70
CA GLN A 303 25.13 -18.55 -10.47
C GLN A 303 25.40 -18.05 -11.90
N ALA A 304 24.77 -16.94 -12.32
CA ALA A 304 24.91 -16.45 -13.67
C ALA A 304 26.33 -15.95 -13.96
N THR A 305 26.90 -16.42 -15.07
CA THR A 305 28.25 -16.08 -15.55
C THR A 305 28.23 -15.15 -16.75
N ASN A 306 27.07 -14.97 -17.36
CA ASN A 306 26.89 -14.05 -18.49
C ASN A 306 25.47 -13.44 -18.51
N PRO A 307 25.26 -12.31 -19.19
CA PRO A 307 23.98 -11.60 -19.22
C PRO A 307 22.81 -12.41 -19.80
N TRP A 308 23.06 -13.35 -20.69
CA TRP A 308 22.02 -14.16 -21.34
C TRP A 308 21.44 -15.24 -20.40
N ILE A 309 22.22 -15.69 -19.41
CA ILE A 309 21.74 -16.58 -18.33
C ILE A 309 21.05 -15.73 -17.24
N ALA A 310 21.59 -14.54 -16.96
CA ALA A 310 21.04 -13.63 -15.95
C ALA A 310 19.65 -13.07 -16.35
N ALA A 311 19.46 -12.73 -17.63
CA ALA A 311 18.22 -12.08 -18.10
C ALA A 311 16.95 -12.93 -17.88
N PRO A 312 16.90 -14.25 -18.19
CA PRO A 312 15.75 -15.10 -17.85
C PRO A 312 15.48 -15.19 -16.34
N ALA A 313 16.53 -15.23 -15.52
CA ALA A 313 16.40 -15.27 -14.06
C ALA A 313 15.75 -13.99 -13.52
N VAL A 314 16.20 -12.84 -13.99
CA VAL A 314 15.65 -11.53 -13.62
C VAL A 314 14.24 -11.34 -14.18
N PHE A 315 13.96 -11.83 -15.39
CA PHE A 315 12.61 -11.87 -15.97
C PHE A 315 11.64 -12.63 -15.07
N ALA A 316 12.02 -13.83 -14.60
CA ALA A 316 11.21 -14.63 -13.69
C ALA A 316 10.94 -13.88 -12.36
N GLY A 317 11.94 -13.17 -11.84
CA GLY A 317 11.80 -12.31 -10.66
C GLY A 317 10.81 -11.17 -10.87
N GLY A 318 10.87 -10.47 -12.01
CA GLY A 318 9.95 -9.39 -12.36
C GLY A 318 8.51 -9.87 -12.51
N LEU A 319 8.31 -11.03 -13.16
CA LEU A 319 7.02 -11.70 -13.28
C LEU A 319 6.45 -12.05 -11.89
N ALA A 320 7.26 -12.74 -11.07
CA ALA A 320 6.85 -13.16 -9.74
C ALA A 320 6.50 -11.99 -8.82
N TRP A 321 7.33 -10.92 -8.85
CA TRP A 321 7.08 -9.70 -8.07
C TRP A 321 5.72 -9.09 -8.38
N THR A 322 5.47 -8.82 -9.67
CA THR A 322 4.25 -8.12 -10.09
C THR A 322 3.00 -8.97 -9.88
N ALA A 323 3.09 -10.27 -10.19
CA ALA A 323 1.97 -11.18 -10.01
C ALA A 323 1.62 -11.38 -8.53
N THR A 324 2.62 -11.60 -7.67
CA THR A 324 2.42 -11.74 -6.21
C THR A 324 1.81 -10.48 -5.61
N PHE A 325 2.39 -9.30 -5.92
CA PHE A 325 1.89 -8.04 -5.40
C PHE A 325 0.45 -7.78 -5.84
N ASN A 326 0.10 -8.11 -7.09
CA ASN A 326 -1.25 -7.98 -7.61
C ASN A 326 -2.25 -8.93 -6.92
N VAL A 327 -1.89 -10.21 -6.71
CA VAL A 327 -2.74 -11.18 -6.01
C VAL A 327 -3.03 -10.70 -4.59
N LEU A 328 -2.00 -10.29 -3.85
CA LEU A 328 -2.12 -9.82 -2.46
C LEU A 328 -2.87 -8.49 -2.37
N ASN A 329 -2.63 -7.55 -3.29
CA ASN A 329 -3.33 -6.27 -3.33
C ASN A 329 -4.83 -6.44 -3.58
N VAL A 330 -5.20 -7.30 -4.54
CA VAL A 330 -6.62 -7.62 -4.80
C VAL A 330 -7.24 -8.29 -3.58
N THR A 331 -6.56 -9.23 -2.94
CA THR A 331 -7.05 -9.89 -1.72
C THR A 331 -7.28 -8.87 -0.60
N ALA A 332 -6.33 -7.96 -0.38
CA ALA A 332 -6.46 -6.88 0.60
C ALA A 332 -7.66 -5.96 0.29
N GLN A 333 -7.82 -5.55 -0.97
CA GLN A 333 -8.91 -4.65 -1.37
C GLN A 333 -10.29 -5.30 -1.27
N MET A 334 -10.41 -6.59 -1.58
CA MET A 334 -11.68 -7.34 -1.46
C MET A 334 -12.10 -7.54 0.00
N ALA A 335 -11.16 -7.48 0.94
CA ALA A 335 -11.44 -7.57 2.37
C ALA A 335 -11.87 -6.22 2.99
N LEU A 336 -11.94 -5.15 2.20
CA LEU A 336 -12.15 -3.78 2.67
C LEU A 336 -13.44 -3.20 2.08
N PRO A 337 -14.40 -2.76 2.91
CA PRO A 337 -15.54 -1.97 2.44
C PRO A 337 -15.09 -0.61 1.90
N ASP A 338 -15.92 0.00 1.05
CA ASP A 338 -15.58 1.21 0.29
C ASP A 338 -15.08 2.37 1.17
N TRP A 339 -15.69 2.55 2.34
CA TRP A 339 -15.39 3.66 3.24
C TRP A 339 -13.99 3.60 3.88
N VAL A 340 -13.35 2.41 3.96
CA VAL A 340 -12.01 2.22 4.55
C VAL A 340 -10.98 1.76 3.51
N ARG A 341 -11.40 1.49 2.26
CA ARG A 341 -10.55 0.91 1.20
C ARG A 341 -9.27 1.70 0.95
N ALA A 342 -9.35 3.01 0.86
CA ALA A 342 -8.18 3.86 0.63
C ALA A 342 -7.15 3.75 1.77
N ARG A 343 -7.62 3.76 3.02
CA ARG A 343 -6.78 3.65 4.23
C ARG A 343 -6.15 2.25 4.36
N GLY A 344 -6.95 1.21 4.16
CA GLY A 344 -6.47 -0.16 4.19
C GLY A 344 -5.45 -0.45 3.08
N THR A 345 -5.66 0.11 1.87
CA THR A 345 -4.67 0.02 0.78
C THR A 345 -3.38 0.75 1.14
N ALA A 346 -3.44 1.90 1.82
CA ALA A 346 -2.24 2.59 2.30
C ALA A 346 -1.47 1.74 3.33
N VAL A 347 -2.16 1.08 4.26
CA VAL A 347 -1.56 0.14 5.22
C VAL A 347 -0.92 -1.05 4.50
N PHE A 348 -1.56 -1.58 3.45
CA PHE A 348 -1.01 -2.66 2.63
C PHE A 348 0.30 -2.24 1.93
N ILE A 349 0.31 -1.08 1.28
CA ILE A 349 1.51 -0.53 0.63
C ILE A 349 2.61 -0.31 1.67
N ALA A 350 2.29 0.31 2.82
CA ALA A 350 3.24 0.53 3.89
C ALA A 350 3.88 -0.78 4.39
N SER A 351 3.08 -1.85 4.54
CA SER A 351 3.58 -3.18 4.93
C SER A 351 4.58 -3.74 3.91
N GLY A 352 4.29 -3.62 2.61
CA GLY A 352 5.22 -4.00 1.55
C GLY A 352 6.52 -3.17 1.58
N MET A 353 6.41 -1.86 1.87
CA MET A 353 7.58 -0.98 1.96
C MET A 353 8.43 -1.29 3.21
N ILE A 354 7.82 -1.68 4.34
CA ILE A 354 8.56 -2.19 5.52
C ILE A 354 9.42 -3.38 5.11
N GLY A 355 8.82 -4.37 4.44
CA GLY A 355 9.55 -5.55 3.98
C GLY A 355 10.70 -5.18 3.04
N ALA A 356 10.44 -4.37 2.02
CA ALA A 356 11.44 -3.97 1.03
C ALA A 356 12.59 -3.15 1.66
N THR A 357 12.28 -2.19 2.54
CA THR A 357 13.29 -1.37 3.23
C THR A 357 14.17 -2.22 4.14
N ALA A 358 13.55 -3.04 5.00
CA ALA A 358 14.27 -3.93 5.90
C ALA A 358 15.09 -4.98 5.14
N GLY A 359 14.53 -5.52 4.04
CA GLY A 359 15.20 -6.47 3.17
C GLY A 359 16.41 -5.86 2.46
N GLY A 360 16.30 -4.63 1.92
CA GLY A 360 17.41 -3.92 1.31
C GLY A 360 18.60 -3.77 2.26
N PHE A 361 18.34 -3.34 3.48
CA PHE A 361 19.35 -3.24 4.52
C PHE A 361 19.94 -4.61 4.89
N ALA A 362 19.08 -5.60 5.21
CA ALA A 362 19.52 -6.91 5.69
C ALA A 362 20.33 -7.66 4.63
N TRP A 363 19.87 -7.72 3.38
CA TRP A 363 20.55 -8.42 2.30
C TRP A 363 21.81 -7.69 1.84
N GLY A 364 21.83 -6.36 1.89
CA GLY A 364 23.05 -5.58 1.70
C GLY A 364 24.10 -5.90 2.74
N GLN A 365 23.71 -6.05 4.02
CA GLN A 365 24.60 -6.45 5.09
C GLN A 365 25.13 -7.88 4.92
N VAL A 366 24.26 -8.83 4.57
CA VAL A 366 24.65 -10.22 4.29
C VAL A 366 25.62 -10.28 3.11
N ALA A 367 25.37 -9.50 2.05
CA ALA A 367 26.26 -9.42 0.90
C ALA A 367 27.64 -8.83 1.25
N THR A 368 27.69 -7.89 2.20
CA THR A 368 28.95 -7.31 2.70
C THR A 368 29.74 -8.30 3.56
N LEU A 369 29.05 -9.07 4.42
CA LEU A 369 29.69 -10.01 5.36
C LEU A 369 30.10 -11.34 4.71
N ALA A 370 29.40 -11.77 3.68
CA ALA A 370 29.63 -13.03 3.00
C ALA A 370 30.01 -12.84 1.52
N SER A 371 29.00 -12.71 0.66
CA SER A 371 29.16 -12.35 -0.76
C SER A 371 27.77 -12.06 -1.37
N ILE A 372 27.74 -11.46 -2.56
CA ILE A 372 26.51 -11.20 -3.33
C ILE A 372 25.77 -12.50 -3.63
N GLU A 373 26.52 -13.55 -4.05
CA GLU A 373 25.96 -14.87 -4.38
C GLU A 373 25.28 -15.50 -3.17
N ARG A 374 26.01 -15.57 -2.04
CA ARG A 374 25.47 -16.15 -0.80
C ARG A 374 24.26 -15.40 -0.27
N ALA A 375 24.25 -14.06 -0.38
CA ALA A 375 23.08 -13.27 0.01
C ALA A 375 21.84 -13.66 -0.82
N MET A 376 21.99 -13.87 -2.13
CA MET A 376 20.91 -14.29 -3.01
C MET A 376 20.48 -15.75 -2.73
N GLU A 377 21.42 -16.67 -2.51
CA GLU A 377 21.14 -18.08 -2.20
C GLU A 377 20.43 -18.23 -0.86
N ILE A 378 20.93 -17.56 0.19
CA ILE A 378 20.31 -17.56 1.52
C ILE A 378 18.90 -16.96 1.43
N SER A 379 18.74 -15.84 0.72
CA SER A 379 17.43 -15.23 0.51
C SER A 379 16.48 -16.17 -0.22
N ALA A 380 16.93 -16.84 -1.28
CA ALA A 380 16.12 -17.79 -2.03
C ALA A 380 15.63 -18.94 -1.15
N PHE A 381 16.52 -19.57 -0.40
CA PHE A 381 16.17 -20.68 0.47
C PHE A 381 15.29 -20.24 1.65
N ALA A 382 15.67 -19.16 2.35
CA ALA A 382 14.94 -18.63 3.48
C ALA A 382 13.54 -18.13 3.09
N SER A 383 13.37 -17.59 1.86
CA SER A 383 12.08 -17.17 1.34
C SER A 383 11.08 -18.32 1.24
N LEU A 384 11.51 -19.50 0.80
CA LEU A 384 10.66 -20.69 0.70
C LEU A 384 10.20 -21.17 2.07
N ILE A 385 11.12 -21.18 3.05
CA ILE A 385 10.81 -21.55 4.44
C ILE A 385 9.82 -20.53 5.04
N ALA A 386 10.15 -19.25 4.94
CA ALA A 386 9.30 -18.18 5.48
C ALA A 386 7.91 -18.22 4.85
N PHE A 387 7.83 -18.43 3.53
CA PHE A 387 6.56 -18.55 2.83
C PHE A 387 5.75 -19.77 3.28
N ALA A 388 6.40 -20.94 3.48
CA ALA A 388 5.76 -22.15 3.98
C ALA A 388 5.19 -21.94 5.41
N LEU A 389 5.94 -21.23 6.27
CA LEU A 389 5.49 -20.86 7.62
C LEU A 389 4.32 -19.88 7.59
N LEU A 390 4.42 -18.83 6.77
CA LEU A 390 3.34 -17.85 6.59
C LEU A 390 2.07 -18.52 6.09
N ARG A 391 2.18 -19.40 5.09
CA ARG A 391 1.04 -20.15 4.56
C ARG A 391 0.39 -21.06 5.61
N ARG A 392 1.18 -21.71 6.49
CA ARG A 392 0.62 -22.51 7.59
C ARG A 392 -0.18 -21.66 8.58
N ARG A 393 0.26 -20.43 8.84
CA ARG A 393 -0.36 -19.52 9.82
C ARG A 393 -1.50 -18.69 9.22
N TYR A 394 -1.40 -18.31 7.93
CA TYR A 394 -2.29 -17.38 7.23
C TYR A 394 -2.66 -17.92 5.85
N ARG A 395 -3.66 -18.83 5.80
CA ARG A 395 -4.19 -19.33 4.53
C ARG A 395 -5.11 -18.30 3.91
N LEU A 396 -4.91 -17.98 2.64
CA LEU A 396 -5.73 -17.02 1.89
C LEU A 396 -6.89 -17.71 1.16
N GLY A 397 -6.74 -19.01 0.84
CA GLY A 397 -7.76 -19.78 0.13
C GLY A 397 -8.97 -20.17 0.99
N ASP A 398 -8.80 -20.23 2.32
CA ASP A 398 -9.86 -20.61 3.27
C ASP A 398 -10.67 -19.38 3.77
N LEU A 399 -10.31 -18.16 3.32
CA LEU A 399 -11.02 -16.95 3.70
C LEU A 399 -12.35 -16.88 2.96
N ALA A 400 -13.45 -17.01 3.69
CA ALA A 400 -14.79 -16.83 3.14
C ALA A 400 -14.91 -15.45 2.49
N GLU A 401 -15.53 -15.39 1.32
CA GLU A 401 -15.92 -14.12 0.72
C GLU A 401 -16.95 -13.46 1.61
N THR A 402 -16.53 -12.39 2.28
CA THR A 402 -17.37 -11.60 3.16
C THR A 402 -18.31 -10.76 2.31
N ASP A 403 -19.61 -10.81 2.60
CA ASP A 403 -20.57 -9.92 1.93
C ASP A 403 -20.49 -8.50 2.50
N LEU A 404 -19.73 -7.66 1.83
CA LEU A 404 -19.51 -6.26 2.18
C LEU A 404 -20.55 -5.32 1.52
N THR A 405 -21.68 -5.83 1.02
CA THR A 405 -22.74 -5.01 0.43
C THR A 405 -23.26 -4.01 1.48
N PRO A 406 -23.23 -2.70 1.20
CA PRO A 406 -23.70 -1.70 2.14
C PRO A 406 -25.20 -1.84 2.41
N VAL A 407 -25.60 -1.85 3.68
CA VAL A 407 -27.00 -1.86 4.10
C VAL A 407 -27.33 -0.52 4.73
N ARG A 408 -28.37 0.15 4.22
CA ARG A 408 -28.87 1.38 4.82
C ARG A 408 -29.94 1.04 5.86
N LEU A 409 -29.61 1.27 7.12
CA LEU A 409 -30.60 1.26 8.20
C LEU A 409 -30.96 2.70 8.54
N THR A 410 -32.26 2.95 8.70
CA THR A 410 -32.71 4.19 9.32
C THR A 410 -32.45 4.07 10.81
N PRO A 411 -31.78 5.03 11.46
CA PRO A 411 -31.60 4.98 12.91
C PRO A 411 -32.95 4.98 13.62
N GLU A 412 -33.24 3.94 14.38
CA GLU A 412 -34.50 3.80 15.15
C GLU A 412 -34.46 4.55 16.50
N PHE A 413 -33.56 5.49 16.70
CA PHE A 413 -33.51 6.24 17.94
C PHE A 413 -33.86 7.70 17.72
N THR A 414 -34.81 8.18 18.54
CA THR A 414 -35.12 9.59 18.66
C THR A 414 -34.19 10.17 19.71
N ALA A 415 -33.24 11.02 19.32
CA ALA A 415 -32.46 11.76 20.29
C ALA A 415 -33.40 12.72 21.02
N GLY A 416 -33.57 12.58 22.32
CA GLY A 416 -34.40 13.44 23.16
C GLY A 416 -33.85 14.88 23.34
N ALA A 417 -32.62 15.13 22.86
CA ALA A 417 -31.95 16.43 22.87
C ALA A 417 -31.11 16.60 21.59
N SER A 418 -30.82 17.84 21.21
CA SER A 418 -29.87 18.16 20.15
C SER A 418 -28.45 17.84 20.66
N ILE A 419 -27.87 16.72 20.21
CA ILE A 419 -26.50 16.31 20.53
C ILE A 419 -25.60 16.90 19.46
N GLU A 420 -24.54 17.62 19.83
CA GLU A 420 -23.55 18.13 18.88
C GLU A 420 -22.69 16.97 18.36
N ASP A 421 -22.29 17.05 17.10
CA ASP A 421 -21.58 15.98 16.38
C ASP A 421 -20.28 15.53 17.05
N ASP A 422 -19.56 16.45 17.71
CA ASP A 422 -18.27 16.19 18.34
C ASP A 422 -18.37 15.82 19.84
N GLN A 423 -19.59 15.82 20.41
CA GLN A 423 -19.79 15.40 21.79
C GLN A 423 -19.44 13.92 21.97
N GLY A 424 -18.72 13.60 23.04
CA GLY A 424 -18.27 12.26 23.37
C GLY A 424 -17.32 12.22 24.57
N PRO A 425 -16.81 11.04 24.91
CA PRO A 425 -17.12 9.74 24.31
C PRO A 425 -18.54 9.24 24.56
N VAL A 426 -19.05 8.41 23.63
CA VAL A 426 -20.38 7.80 23.73
C VAL A 426 -20.24 6.32 24.08
N MET A 427 -20.86 5.91 25.18
CA MET A 427 -20.98 4.49 25.56
C MET A 427 -22.30 3.93 25.04
N VAL A 428 -22.22 2.83 24.30
CA VAL A 428 -23.40 2.07 23.85
C VAL A 428 -23.48 0.80 24.66
N THR A 429 -24.65 0.52 25.24
CA THR A 429 -24.94 -0.73 25.96
C THR A 429 -26.07 -1.48 25.26
N ILE A 430 -25.94 -2.80 25.15
CA ILE A 430 -26.97 -3.67 24.59
C ILE A 430 -27.21 -4.81 25.59
N GLU A 431 -28.46 -4.96 25.99
CA GLU A 431 -28.86 -5.93 27.00
C GLU A 431 -29.51 -7.16 26.36
N TYR A 432 -28.97 -8.33 26.66
CA TYR A 432 -29.47 -9.63 26.19
C TYR A 432 -29.94 -10.48 27.37
N GLN A 433 -31.10 -11.08 27.22
CA GLN A 433 -31.60 -12.13 28.13
C GLN A 433 -31.48 -13.46 27.41
N ILE A 434 -30.61 -14.35 27.86
CA ILE A 434 -30.32 -15.63 27.20
C ILE A 434 -30.54 -16.81 28.14
N ASP A 435 -30.63 -18.01 27.57
CA ASP A 435 -30.61 -19.25 28.36
C ASP A 435 -29.21 -19.44 28.98
N PRO A 436 -29.07 -19.52 30.31
CA PRO A 436 -27.80 -19.75 30.98
C PRO A 436 -27.06 -21.01 30.49
N ALA A 437 -27.79 -22.06 30.05
CA ALA A 437 -27.18 -23.27 29.49
C ALA A 437 -26.45 -23.04 28.17
N ARG A 438 -26.80 -21.96 27.45
CA ARG A 438 -26.18 -21.58 26.16
C ARG A 438 -25.17 -20.44 26.30
N ALA A 439 -24.73 -20.08 27.51
CA ALA A 439 -23.83 -18.96 27.77
C ALA A 439 -22.48 -19.09 27.05
N GLU A 440 -21.91 -20.29 26.89
CA GLU A 440 -20.67 -20.54 26.18
C GLU A 440 -20.84 -20.31 24.67
N GLU A 441 -21.93 -20.80 24.07
CA GLU A 441 -22.24 -20.58 22.66
C GLU A 441 -22.42 -19.08 22.37
N PHE A 442 -23.16 -18.38 23.23
CA PHE A 442 -23.33 -16.93 23.12
C PHE A 442 -22.01 -16.18 23.23
N SER A 443 -21.18 -16.54 24.21
CA SER A 443 -19.86 -15.92 24.38
C SER A 443 -18.95 -16.12 23.16
N ALA A 444 -19.04 -17.26 22.48
CA ALA A 444 -18.30 -17.52 21.23
C ALA A 444 -18.76 -16.58 20.10
N VAL A 445 -20.08 -16.37 19.93
CA VAL A 445 -20.63 -15.41 18.95
C VAL A 445 -20.26 -13.97 19.33
N MET A 446 -20.22 -13.65 20.63
CA MET A 446 -19.84 -12.32 21.11
C MET A 446 -18.35 -12.01 20.90
N ALA A 447 -17.49 -13.01 20.74
CA ALA A 447 -16.10 -12.80 20.29
C ALA A 447 -16.05 -12.24 18.86
N ASP A 448 -16.98 -12.64 17.98
CA ASP A 448 -17.13 -12.03 16.64
C ASP A 448 -17.65 -10.59 16.76
N SER A 449 -18.62 -10.32 17.67
CA SER A 449 -19.10 -8.97 17.94
C SER A 449 -17.96 -8.05 18.41
N ARG A 450 -17.12 -8.53 19.34
CA ARG A 450 -15.92 -7.78 19.78
C ARG A 450 -15.03 -7.38 18.60
N ARG A 451 -14.69 -8.33 17.73
CA ARG A 451 -13.86 -8.05 16.54
C ARG A 451 -14.54 -7.02 15.64
N TRP A 452 -15.84 -7.17 15.43
CA TRP A 452 -16.63 -6.25 14.64
C TRP A 452 -16.65 -4.82 15.21
N ARG A 453 -16.97 -4.67 16.53
CA ARG A 453 -16.99 -3.35 17.18
C ARG A 453 -15.63 -2.65 17.09
N LEU A 454 -14.55 -3.38 17.41
CA LEU A 454 -13.20 -2.86 17.30
C LEU A 454 -12.84 -2.50 15.86
N ARG A 455 -13.22 -3.32 14.88
CA ARG A 455 -13.02 -3.05 13.45
C ARG A 455 -13.69 -1.75 13.00
N HIS A 456 -14.84 -1.42 13.57
CA HIS A 456 -15.60 -0.20 13.25
C HIS A 456 -15.30 0.99 14.16
N GLY A 457 -14.20 0.96 14.90
CA GLY A 457 -13.66 2.11 15.63
C GLY A 457 -14.09 2.23 17.08
N ALA A 458 -14.63 1.18 17.69
CA ALA A 458 -14.82 1.18 19.13
C ALA A 458 -13.47 1.28 19.84
N LEU A 459 -13.39 2.17 20.82
CA LEU A 459 -12.20 2.38 21.66
C LEU A 459 -12.03 1.26 22.68
N HIS A 460 -13.14 0.80 23.20
CA HIS A 460 -13.22 -0.29 24.18
C HIS A 460 -14.45 -1.14 23.90
N TRP A 461 -14.39 -2.42 24.28
CA TRP A 461 -15.50 -3.36 24.23
C TRP A 461 -15.43 -4.29 25.41
N GLY A 462 -16.60 -4.64 25.98
CA GLY A 462 -16.74 -5.63 27.04
C GLY A 462 -18.08 -6.32 27.00
N LEU A 463 -18.08 -7.57 27.47
CA LEU A 463 -19.27 -8.37 27.72
C LEU A 463 -19.33 -8.69 29.22
N TYR A 464 -20.39 -8.29 29.88
CA TYR A 464 -20.62 -8.53 31.30
C TYR A 464 -21.81 -9.43 31.49
N ARG A 465 -21.72 -10.32 32.46
CA ARG A 465 -22.84 -11.14 32.96
C ARG A 465 -23.26 -10.60 34.29
N ASP A 466 -24.57 -10.47 34.52
CA ASP A 466 -25.14 -10.08 35.79
C ASP A 466 -24.86 -11.15 36.84
N ILE A 467 -24.45 -10.71 38.04
CA ILE A 467 -24.18 -11.63 39.16
C ILE A 467 -25.48 -12.18 39.76
N ALA A 468 -26.54 -11.38 39.73
CA ALA A 468 -27.85 -11.76 40.31
C ALA A 468 -28.71 -12.55 39.33
N ASP A 469 -28.61 -12.26 38.02
CA ASP A 469 -29.30 -12.97 36.94
C ASP A 469 -28.28 -13.54 35.93
N GLN A 470 -28.04 -14.84 36.02
CA GLN A 470 -27.08 -15.52 35.17
C GLN A 470 -27.46 -15.57 33.68
N GLY A 471 -28.72 -15.29 33.34
CA GLY A 471 -29.20 -15.20 31.96
C GLY A 471 -29.03 -13.80 31.36
N ARG A 472 -28.73 -12.79 32.18
CA ARG A 472 -28.62 -11.41 31.75
C ARG A 472 -27.19 -11.05 31.37
N PHE A 473 -26.98 -10.65 30.10
CA PHE A 473 -25.68 -10.22 29.56
C PHE A 473 -25.76 -8.79 29.02
N ILE A 474 -24.71 -8.00 29.24
CA ILE A 474 -24.61 -6.63 28.78
C ILE A 474 -23.36 -6.51 27.91
N GLU A 475 -23.56 -6.31 26.61
CA GLU A 475 -22.51 -5.84 25.69
C GLU A 475 -22.34 -4.33 25.87
N HIS A 476 -21.13 -3.83 26.10
CA HIS A 476 -20.88 -2.40 26.01
C HIS A 476 -19.68 -2.10 25.12
N PHE A 477 -19.73 -0.94 24.45
CA PHE A 477 -18.60 -0.44 23.70
C PHE A 477 -18.59 1.09 23.73
N LEU A 478 -17.39 1.67 23.61
CA LEU A 478 -17.14 3.11 23.67
C LEU A 478 -16.71 3.61 22.30
N VAL A 479 -17.27 4.71 21.85
CA VAL A 479 -16.88 5.42 20.62
C VAL A 479 -16.47 6.85 20.94
N ASP A 480 -15.60 7.46 20.10
CA ASP A 480 -14.94 8.73 20.40
C ASP A 480 -15.90 9.91 20.39
N SER A 481 -16.92 9.90 19.50
CA SER A 481 -17.92 10.95 19.40
C SER A 481 -19.29 10.43 18.93
N TRP A 482 -20.33 11.26 19.06
CA TRP A 482 -21.66 10.98 18.52
C TRP A 482 -21.61 10.84 17.00
N LEU A 483 -20.88 11.68 16.31
CA LEU A 483 -20.69 11.59 14.86
C LEU A 483 -20.05 10.26 14.44
N ASP A 484 -19.06 9.77 15.18
CA ASP A 484 -18.45 8.46 14.90
C ASP A 484 -19.44 7.31 15.11
N ARG A 485 -20.36 7.46 16.07
CA ARG A 485 -21.46 6.51 16.26
C ARG A 485 -22.43 6.51 15.07
N LEU A 486 -22.82 7.67 14.57
CA LEU A 486 -23.67 7.78 13.38
C LEU A 486 -22.99 7.18 12.15
N ARG A 487 -21.70 7.46 11.96
CA ARG A 487 -20.90 6.87 10.89
C ARG A 487 -20.83 5.34 10.98
N GLN A 488 -20.76 4.76 12.18
CA GLN A 488 -20.79 3.30 12.33
C GLN A 488 -22.09 2.70 11.79
N ILE A 489 -23.23 3.37 12.00
CA ILE A 489 -24.54 2.91 11.52
C ILE A 489 -24.64 3.03 10.00
N GLU A 490 -24.14 4.12 9.42
CA GLU A 490 -24.12 4.31 7.95
C GLU A 490 -23.22 3.33 7.22
N ARG A 491 -22.23 2.74 7.91
CA ARG A 491 -21.20 1.85 7.36
C ARG A 491 -21.51 0.36 7.50
N LEU A 492 -22.73 0.02 7.92
CA LEU A 492 -23.15 -1.37 8.09
C LEU A 492 -23.18 -2.12 6.75
N THR A 493 -22.74 -3.37 6.79
CA THR A 493 -22.74 -4.30 5.65
C THR A 493 -23.70 -5.47 5.90
N ALA A 494 -23.97 -6.27 4.87
CA ALA A 494 -24.80 -7.47 5.01
C ALA A 494 -24.21 -8.46 6.03
N GLU A 495 -22.86 -8.61 6.10
CA GLU A 495 -22.20 -9.41 7.14
C GLU A 495 -22.52 -8.92 8.56
N ASP A 496 -22.55 -7.59 8.73
CA ASP A 496 -22.80 -6.97 10.03
C ASP A 496 -24.23 -7.25 10.52
N ILE A 497 -25.18 -7.25 9.58
CA ILE A 497 -26.59 -7.61 9.86
C ILE A 497 -26.69 -9.10 10.21
N ALA A 498 -26.05 -9.98 9.43
CA ALA A 498 -26.03 -11.41 9.72
C ALA A 498 -25.42 -11.73 11.10
N LEU A 499 -24.41 -10.97 11.54
CA LEU A 499 -23.86 -11.09 12.89
C LEU A 499 -24.86 -10.62 13.95
N ARG A 500 -25.56 -9.51 13.70
CA ARG A 500 -26.62 -9.03 14.60
C ARG A 500 -27.71 -10.09 14.75
N ASP A 501 -28.21 -10.63 13.65
CA ASP A 501 -29.26 -11.63 13.68
C ASP A 501 -28.83 -12.90 14.43
N ARG A 502 -27.57 -13.33 14.28
CA ARG A 502 -27.01 -14.46 15.06
C ARG A 502 -26.96 -14.19 16.56
N LYS A 503 -26.68 -12.95 17.00
CA LYS A 503 -26.69 -12.58 18.42
C LYS A 503 -28.11 -12.52 18.95
N ASP A 504 -29.01 -11.90 18.21
CA ASP A 504 -30.39 -11.68 18.58
C ASP A 504 -31.16 -13.01 18.68
N ALA A 505 -30.75 -14.05 17.93
CA ALA A 505 -31.30 -15.42 18.05
C ALA A 505 -31.06 -16.10 19.41
N PHE A 506 -30.16 -15.60 20.25
CA PHE A 506 -29.99 -16.06 21.62
C PHE A 506 -30.93 -15.36 22.62
N HIS A 507 -31.49 -14.21 22.22
CA HIS A 507 -32.34 -13.41 23.11
C HIS A 507 -33.69 -14.07 23.31
N LEU A 508 -34.09 -14.24 24.58
CA LEU A 508 -35.35 -14.85 24.96
C LEU A 508 -36.50 -13.86 25.20
N GLY A 509 -36.20 -12.56 25.20
CA GLY A 509 -37.20 -11.52 25.38
C GLY A 509 -38.17 -11.43 24.19
N ALA A 510 -39.41 -11.02 24.46
CA ALA A 510 -40.42 -10.81 23.43
C ALA A 510 -40.09 -9.58 22.54
N GLU A 511 -39.34 -8.64 23.07
CA GLU A 511 -38.87 -7.45 22.37
C GLU A 511 -37.39 -7.63 21.97
N ALA A 512 -36.92 -6.86 20.98
CA ALA A 512 -35.52 -6.87 20.60
C ALA A 512 -34.59 -6.45 21.76
N PRO A 513 -33.30 -6.88 21.77
CA PRO A 513 -32.34 -6.48 22.79
C PRO A 513 -32.29 -4.97 22.98
N GLN A 514 -32.40 -4.51 24.23
CA GLN A 514 -32.52 -3.09 24.55
C GLN A 514 -31.17 -2.40 24.34
N MET A 515 -31.10 -1.43 23.41
CA MET A 515 -29.93 -0.63 23.15
C MET A 515 -30.05 0.76 23.79
N ARG A 516 -29.03 1.20 24.54
CA ARG A 516 -28.94 2.53 25.13
C ARG A 516 -27.68 3.24 24.70
N HIS A 517 -27.77 4.54 24.49
CA HIS A 517 -26.64 5.42 24.17
C HIS A 517 -26.46 6.37 25.36
N LEU A 518 -25.27 6.38 25.94
CA LEU A 518 -24.92 7.18 27.11
C LEU A 518 -23.78 8.13 26.72
N LEU A 519 -24.01 9.43 26.88
CA LEU A 519 -22.99 10.45 26.66
C LEU A 519 -22.21 10.64 27.97
N MET A 520 -20.87 10.72 27.86
CA MET A 520 -20.03 10.99 29.03
C MET A 520 -20.18 12.44 29.44
N GLU A 521 -20.60 12.69 30.68
CA GLU A 521 -20.64 14.01 31.27
C GLU A 521 -19.24 14.41 31.80
N PRO A 522 -18.73 15.61 31.47
CA PRO A 522 -17.49 16.08 32.01
C PRO A 522 -17.64 16.36 33.53
N THR A 523 -16.92 15.63 34.34
CA THR A 523 -16.93 15.78 35.82
C THR A 523 -16.07 16.97 36.29
N GLU A 524 -15.21 17.52 35.43
CA GLU A 524 -14.43 18.72 35.68
C GLU A 524 -14.74 19.79 34.63
N ARG A 525 -15.14 20.98 35.05
CA ARG A 525 -15.18 22.16 34.18
C ARG A 525 -13.71 22.56 33.90
N ARG A 526 -13.27 22.37 32.66
CA ARG A 526 -12.01 22.98 32.19
C ARG A 526 -12.17 24.47 31.95
#